data_efed937d233fe30e33d04ac7e3f30f34
#
_entry.id   efed937d233fe30e33d04ac7e3f30f34
#
_cell.length_a   1.000
_cell.length_b   1.000
_cell.length_c   1.000
_cell.angle_alpha   90.00
_cell.angle_beta   90.00
_cell.angle_gamma   90.00
#
_symmetry.space_group_name_H-M   'P 1'
#
loop_
_entity.id
_entity.type
_entity.pdbx_description
1 polymer ?
#
loop_
_entity_poly.entity_id
_entity_poly.type
_entity_poly.pdbx_seq_one_letter_code
_entity_poly.pdbx_strand_id
1 'polypeptide(L)'
;KTGKRSVTLHNASPDILKILDRLHEISPIVLLKLSPLVDITYLRKSLNNIREIKVISLANEVKEILVLLERNFEGETRIAAVDILKDGSVKEYFSGISDSSVNLDRGEQNYFFEPSASLIKSGLAGEYAANNGLVNVFDGSLYSTSAVEPKELMGRSVMFIAKVTFPGSAVEKYVSESTISQ
;
A
#
# COMPACT_ATOMS: atom_id res chain seq x y z
N LYS A 1 -30.64 4.81 -0.02
CA LYS A 1 -29.67 5.31 -1.04
C LYS A 1 -28.32 5.43 -0.36
N THR A 2 -27.51 4.39 -0.38
CA THR A 2 -26.12 4.39 0.07
C THR A 2 -25.27 5.02 -1.03
N GLY A 3 -25.17 6.35 -1.03
CA GLY A 3 -24.26 7.06 -1.90
C GLY A 3 -22.82 6.77 -1.50
N LYS A 4 -22.11 5.93 -2.25
CA LYS A 4 -20.65 5.86 -2.22
C LYS A 4 -20.13 7.28 -2.51
N ARG A 5 -19.60 7.97 -1.49
CA ARG A 5 -18.87 9.21 -1.70
C ARG A 5 -17.54 8.87 -2.36
N SER A 6 -17.52 8.84 -3.69
CA SER A 6 -16.25 8.80 -4.41
C SER A 6 -15.63 10.20 -4.31
N VAL A 7 -14.45 10.28 -3.75
CA VAL A 7 -13.68 11.52 -3.72
C VAL A 7 -12.99 11.64 -5.07
N THR A 8 -13.47 12.57 -5.90
CA THR A 8 -12.90 12.86 -7.22
C THR A 8 -12.28 14.26 -7.24
N LEU A 9 -11.36 14.51 -8.16
CA LEU A 9 -10.72 15.82 -8.33
C LEU A 9 -11.72 16.92 -8.70
N HIS A 10 -12.80 16.58 -9.43
CA HIS A 10 -13.88 17.50 -9.77
C HIS A 10 -14.70 17.98 -8.57
N ASN A 11 -14.80 17.14 -7.54
CA ASN A 11 -15.55 17.47 -6.33
C ASN A 11 -14.68 18.18 -5.28
N ALA A 12 -13.42 18.43 -5.61
CA ALA A 12 -12.51 19.20 -4.76
C ALA A 12 -12.82 20.70 -4.84
N SER A 13 -12.48 21.43 -3.81
CA SER A 13 -12.52 22.89 -3.83
C SER A 13 -11.13 23.43 -3.50
N PRO A 14 -10.45 24.04 -4.47
CA PRO A 14 -10.84 24.25 -5.88
C PRO A 14 -10.89 22.98 -6.72
N ASP A 15 -11.64 22.99 -7.83
CA ASP A 15 -11.60 21.93 -8.85
C ASP A 15 -10.23 21.96 -9.54
N ILE A 16 -9.40 21.00 -9.18
CA ILE A 16 -7.99 20.94 -9.63
C ILE A 16 -7.89 20.84 -11.15
N LEU A 17 -8.76 20.08 -11.79
CA LEU A 17 -8.70 19.86 -13.24
C LEU A 17 -8.94 21.16 -14.03
N LYS A 18 -9.72 22.11 -13.47
CA LYS A 18 -9.99 23.40 -14.12
C LYS A 18 -8.86 24.41 -13.96
N ILE A 19 -8.03 24.28 -12.93
CA ILE A 19 -7.01 25.27 -12.61
C ILE A 19 -5.59 24.81 -12.91
N LEU A 20 -5.41 23.53 -13.28
CA LEU A 20 -4.09 22.91 -13.42
C LEU A 20 -3.21 23.62 -14.45
N ASP A 21 -3.77 23.95 -15.63
CA ASP A 21 -3.03 24.68 -16.68
C ASP A 21 -2.52 26.02 -16.15
N ARG A 22 -3.39 26.76 -15.44
CA ARG A 22 -3.00 28.03 -14.83
C ARG A 22 -1.93 27.88 -13.75
N LEU A 23 -1.97 26.78 -12.97
CA LEU A 23 -0.91 26.49 -11.99
C LEU A 23 0.42 26.24 -12.70
N HIS A 24 0.39 25.54 -13.81
CA HIS A 24 1.58 25.32 -14.62
C HIS A 24 2.09 26.55 -15.36
N GLU A 25 1.26 27.57 -15.62
CA GLU A 25 1.73 28.88 -16.10
C GLU A 25 2.60 29.58 -15.04
N ILE A 26 2.24 29.42 -13.75
CA ILE A 26 2.92 30.04 -12.61
C ILE A 26 4.19 29.28 -12.23
N SER A 27 4.12 27.92 -12.21
CA SER A 27 5.22 27.07 -11.79
C SER A 27 5.34 25.83 -12.67
N PRO A 28 6.57 25.41 -13.05
CA PRO A 28 6.78 24.15 -13.76
C PRO A 28 6.46 22.94 -12.87
N ILE A 29 6.50 23.08 -11.56
CA ILE A 29 6.25 22.02 -10.58
C ILE A 29 5.05 22.40 -9.73
N VAL A 30 4.10 21.44 -9.60
CA VAL A 30 2.90 21.58 -8.78
C VAL A 30 2.81 20.38 -7.84
N LEU A 31 2.70 20.65 -6.54
CA LEU A 31 2.46 19.60 -5.54
C LEU A 31 1.00 19.65 -5.09
N LEU A 32 0.28 18.53 -5.28
CA LEU A 32 -1.08 18.37 -4.79
C LEU A 32 -1.07 17.51 -3.53
N LYS A 33 -1.77 17.96 -2.51
CA LYS A 33 -2.09 17.16 -1.32
C LYS A 33 -3.55 16.73 -1.40
N LEU A 34 -3.79 15.42 -1.40
CA LEU A 34 -5.10 14.83 -1.63
C LEU A 34 -5.54 13.94 -0.45
N SER A 35 -6.86 13.78 -0.34
CA SER A 35 -7.46 12.85 0.63
C SER A 35 -6.99 11.41 0.41
N PRO A 36 -6.77 10.62 1.47
CA PRO A 36 -6.46 9.18 1.35
C PRO A 36 -7.58 8.36 0.68
N LEU A 37 -8.78 8.92 0.55
CA LEU A 37 -9.91 8.24 -0.11
C LEU A 37 -9.83 8.28 -1.64
N VAL A 38 -8.97 9.10 -2.22
CA VAL A 38 -8.80 9.17 -3.68
C VAL A 38 -8.15 7.87 -4.19
N ASP A 39 -8.64 7.36 -5.30
CA ASP A 39 -8.09 6.18 -5.95
C ASP A 39 -6.86 6.52 -6.79
N ILE A 40 -5.78 5.76 -6.64
CA ILE A 40 -4.51 5.98 -7.37
C ILE A 40 -4.68 5.75 -8.87
N THR A 41 -5.45 4.73 -9.26
CA THR A 41 -5.73 4.45 -10.66
C THR A 41 -6.52 5.57 -11.31
N TYR A 42 -7.48 6.14 -10.56
CA TYR A 42 -8.21 7.32 -11.00
C TYR A 42 -7.28 8.53 -11.21
N LEU A 43 -6.36 8.79 -10.27
CA LEU A 43 -5.39 9.90 -10.42
C LEU A 43 -4.57 9.76 -11.70
N ARG A 44 -4.01 8.56 -11.95
CA ARG A 44 -3.21 8.28 -13.15
C ARG A 44 -3.98 8.43 -14.46
N LYS A 45 -5.30 8.25 -14.43
CA LYS A 45 -6.17 8.43 -15.61
C LYS A 45 -6.63 9.87 -15.80
N SER A 46 -6.69 10.65 -14.71
CA SER A 46 -7.28 11.99 -14.72
C SER A 46 -6.25 13.13 -14.80
N LEU A 47 -5.01 12.85 -14.44
CA LEU A 47 -3.93 13.84 -14.45
C LEU A 47 -2.85 13.41 -15.44
N ASN A 48 -2.34 14.39 -16.19
CA ASN A 48 -1.16 14.24 -17.01
C ASN A 48 0.09 14.73 -16.25
N ASN A 49 1.27 14.41 -16.78
CA ASN A 49 2.56 14.93 -16.28
C ASN A 49 2.83 14.58 -14.80
N ILE A 50 2.34 13.44 -14.34
CA ILE A 50 2.59 12.96 -12.98
C ILE A 50 4.02 12.40 -12.92
N ARG A 51 4.91 13.10 -12.22
CA ARG A 51 6.26 12.62 -11.94
C ARG A 51 6.28 11.61 -10.81
N GLU A 52 5.53 11.87 -9.74
CA GLU A 52 5.52 11.01 -8.55
C GLU A 52 4.18 11.05 -7.81
N ILE A 53 3.77 9.88 -7.26
CA ILE A 53 2.68 9.76 -6.31
C ILE A 53 3.24 9.13 -5.04
N LYS A 54 3.13 9.83 -3.90
CA LYS A 54 3.48 9.31 -2.58
C LYS A 54 2.22 9.02 -1.77
N VAL A 55 2.10 7.80 -1.26
CA VAL A 55 1.07 7.41 -0.30
C VAL A 55 1.68 7.42 1.08
N ILE A 56 1.24 8.32 1.94
CA ILE A 56 1.82 8.53 3.26
C ILE A 56 0.91 7.95 4.33
N SER A 57 1.45 7.04 5.14
CA SER A 57 0.82 6.55 6.35
C SER A 57 1.53 7.06 7.61
N LEU A 58 0.76 7.22 8.69
CA LEU A 58 1.25 7.50 10.03
C LEU A 58 0.71 6.42 10.96
N ALA A 59 1.60 5.70 11.63
CA ALA A 59 1.24 4.59 12.52
C ALA A 59 0.29 3.57 11.86
N ASN A 60 0.58 3.20 10.61
CA ASN A 60 -0.17 2.26 9.76
C ASN A 60 -1.59 2.73 9.36
N GLU A 61 -1.85 4.03 9.35
CA GLU A 61 -3.07 4.63 8.80
C GLU A 61 -2.71 5.60 7.68
N VAL A 62 -3.27 5.42 6.47
CA VAL A 62 -3.03 6.34 5.36
C VAL A 62 -3.64 7.71 5.69
N LYS A 63 -2.79 8.74 5.71
CA LYS A 63 -3.19 10.11 6.05
C LYS A 63 -3.38 10.99 4.84
N GLU A 64 -2.52 10.85 3.84
CA GLU A 64 -2.59 11.69 2.64
C GLU A 64 -1.92 11.04 1.44
N ILE A 65 -2.28 11.55 0.27
CA ILE A 65 -1.63 11.24 -1.00
C ILE A 65 -1.04 12.54 -1.53
N LEU A 66 0.27 12.53 -1.81
CA LEU A 66 0.97 13.63 -2.48
C LEU A 66 1.17 13.28 -3.94
N VAL A 67 0.83 14.21 -4.83
CA VAL A 67 1.04 14.06 -6.27
C VAL A 67 1.92 15.19 -6.74
N LEU A 68 3.09 14.86 -7.25
CA LEU A 68 4.04 15.78 -7.85
C LEU A 68 3.81 15.81 -9.36
N LEU A 69 3.39 16.93 -9.88
CA LEU A 69 3.22 17.20 -11.31
C LEU A 69 4.38 18.07 -11.79
N GLU A 70 4.94 17.73 -12.95
CA GLU A 70 5.99 18.51 -13.58
C GLU A 70 5.60 18.81 -15.03
N ARG A 71 5.56 20.08 -15.40
CA ARG A 71 5.19 20.52 -16.76
C ARG A 71 6.03 19.81 -17.82
N ASN A 72 5.36 19.22 -18.81
CA ASN A 72 5.99 18.48 -19.91
C ASN A 72 6.75 17.20 -19.48
N PHE A 73 6.45 16.64 -18.30
CA PHE A 73 7.00 15.36 -17.91
C PHE A 73 6.33 14.23 -18.73
N GLU A 74 7.14 13.45 -19.44
CA GLU A 74 6.72 12.33 -20.30
C GLU A 74 7.27 10.98 -19.79
N GLY A 75 7.95 10.98 -18.64
CA GLY A 75 8.50 9.77 -18.04
C GLY A 75 7.45 8.89 -17.36
N GLU A 76 7.87 7.73 -16.89
CA GLU A 76 7.03 6.87 -16.08
C GLU A 76 6.76 7.47 -14.70
N THR A 77 5.49 7.43 -14.27
CA THR A 77 5.11 7.87 -12.93
C THR A 77 5.72 6.97 -11.87
N ARG A 78 6.54 7.51 -10.98
CA ARG A 78 7.03 6.79 -9.81
C ARG A 78 5.95 6.76 -8.71
N ILE A 79 5.69 5.58 -8.16
CA ILE A 79 4.78 5.43 -7.01
C ILE A 79 5.63 5.09 -5.78
N ALA A 80 5.36 5.75 -4.66
CA ALA A 80 6.03 5.52 -3.39
C ALA A 80 5.03 5.21 -2.27
N ALA A 81 5.34 4.20 -1.48
CA ALA A 81 4.72 3.94 -0.19
C ALA A 81 5.63 4.49 0.91
N VAL A 82 5.09 5.31 1.81
CA VAL A 82 5.84 5.96 2.89
C VAL A 82 5.14 5.69 4.22
N ASP A 83 5.84 5.07 5.16
CA ASP A 83 5.36 4.83 6.51
C ASP A 83 6.13 5.68 7.50
N ILE A 84 5.43 6.55 8.20
CA ILE A 84 5.95 7.26 9.38
C ILE A 84 5.53 6.44 10.59
N LEU A 85 6.51 5.87 11.29
CA LEU A 85 6.28 5.02 12.45
C LEU A 85 6.00 5.87 13.71
N LYS A 86 5.54 5.21 14.78
CA LYS A 86 5.20 5.90 16.04
C LYS A 86 6.39 6.59 16.71
N ASP A 87 7.60 6.08 16.48
CA ASP A 87 8.85 6.66 16.98
C ASP A 87 9.40 7.78 16.10
N GLY A 88 8.68 8.14 15.01
CA GLY A 88 9.08 9.15 14.05
C GLY A 88 10.02 8.66 12.95
N SER A 89 10.47 7.42 12.98
CA SER A 89 11.25 6.84 11.89
C SER A 89 10.41 6.69 10.62
N VAL A 90 11.07 6.72 9.46
CA VAL A 90 10.42 6.67 8.15
C VAL A 90 10.94 5.48 7.38
N LYS A 91 10.02 4.70 6.80
CA LYS A 91 10.32 3.67 5.81
C LYS A 91 9.69 4.06 4.48
N GLU A 92 10.41 3.84 3.39
CA GLU A 92 9.94 4.19 2.04
C GLU A 92 10.25 3.07 1.07
N TYR A 93 9.31 2.82 0.14
CA TYR A 93 9.47 1.87 -0.95
C TYR A 93 8.90 2.47 -2.24
N PHE A 94 9.61 2.26 -3.35
CA PHE A 94 9.27 2.82 -4.67
C PHE A 94 8.94 1.71 -5.67
N SER A 95 8.02 2.01 -6.61
CA SER A 95 7.74 1.14 -7.75
C SER A 95 8.95 1.02 -8.71
N GLY A 96 9.03 -0.10 -9.40
CA GLY A 96 10.04 -0.32 -10.44
C GLY A 96 11.43 -0.73 -9.92
N ILE A 97 11.52 -1.17 -8.66
CA ILE A 97 12.81 -1.60 -8.06
C ILE A 97 13.18 -3.02 -8.50
N SER A 98 12.29 -3.82 -9.09
CA SER A 98 12.64 -5.17 -9.49
C SER A 98 11.96 -5.75 -10.73
N ASP A 99 12.74 -6.63 -11.35
CA ASP A 99 12.38 -7.68 -12.31
C ASP A 99 12.07 -9.02 -11.61
N SER A 100 11.48 -9.02 -10.42
CA SER A 100 11.29 -10.25 -9.67
C SER A 100 10.06 -11.01 -10.14
N SER A 101 10.31 -12.09 -10.88
CA SER A 101 9.37 -13.20 -10.99
C SER A 101 9.04 -13.71 -9.58
N VAL A 102 7.77 -13.66 -9.21
CA VAL A 102 7.27 -14.17 -7.92
C VAL A 102 7.63 -15.65 -7.81
N ASN A 103 8.57 -15.99 -6.92
CA ASN A 103 8.93 -17.37 -6.66
C ASN A 103 7.83 -17.99 -5.79
N LEU A 104 7.06 -18.91 -6.37
CA LEU A 104 5.96 -19.61 -5.72
C LEU A 104 6.45 -20.88 -4.98
N ASP A 105 7.65 -20.88 -4.42
CA ASP A 105 8.08 -22.00 -3.59
C ASP A 105 7.27 -22.04 -2.28
N ARG A 106 6.27 -22.93 -2.28
CA ARG A 106 5.32 -23.14 -1.17
C ARG A 106 5.87 -24.13 -0.14
N GLY A 107 7.15 -24.02 0.24
CA GLY A 107 7.69 -24.75 1.38
C GLY A 107 6.90 -24.48 2.68
N GLU A 108 7.29 -25.10 3.78
CA GLU A 108 6.67 -24.79 5.09
C GLU A 108 6.80 -23.32 5.41
N GLN A 109 5.65 -22.65 5.55
CA GLN A 109 5.57 -21.24 5.86
C GLN A 109 5.25 -21.08 7.36
N ASN A 110 6.12 -20.42 8.10
CA ASN A 110 6.00 -20.25 9.54
C ASN A 110 5.45 -18.88 9.95
N TYR A 111 5.49 -17.92 9.02
CA TYR A 111 5.10 -16.55 9.28
C TYR A 111 4.09 -16.07 8.24
N PHE A 112 3.13 -15.28 8.71
CA PHE A 112 2.20 -14.53 7.90
C PHE A 112 2.63 -13.06 7.90
N PHE A 113 2.64 -12.43 6.73
CA PHE A 113 2.99 -11.02 6.58
C PHE A 113 1.80 -10.23 6.04
N GLU A 114 1.44 -9.19 6.79
CA GLU A 114 0.46 -8.19 6.42
C GLU A 114 1.20 -6.90 6.03
N PRO A 115 1.14 -6.47 4.77
CA PRO A 115 1.82 -5.24 4.33
C PRO A 115 1.18 -4.01 4.98
N SER A 116 1.94 -2.94 5.06
CA SER A 116 1.48 -1.68 5.62
C SER A 116 0.36 -1.05 4.79
N ALA A 117 -0.40 -0.15 5.43
CA ALA A 117 -1.50 0.55 4.78
C ALA A 117 -1.04 1.38 3.55
N SER A 118 0.18 1.94 3.58
CA SER A 118 0.75 2.67 2.45
C SER A 118 1.07 1.75 1.27
N LEU A 119 1.64 0.55 1.52
CA LEU A 119 1.90 -0.46 0.50
C LEU A 119 0.61 -0.98 -0.14
N ILE A 120 -0.42 -1.24 0.67
CA ILE A 120 -1.73 -1.68 0.16
C ILE A 120 -2.36 -0.57 -0.71
N LYS A 121 -2.41 0.64 -0.19
CA LYS A 121 -3.05 1.77 -0.87
C LYS A 121 -2.34 2.18 -2.15
N SER A 122 -1.01 2.12 -2.19
CA SER A 122 -0.21 2.42 -3.38
C SER A 122 -0.27 1.35 -4.45
N GLY A 123 -0.72 0.14 -4.11
CA GLY A 123 -0.71 -1.03 -5.00
C GLY A 123 0.65 -1.74 -5.07
N LEU A 124 1.60 -1.39 -4.19
CA LEU A 124 2.97 -1.92 -4.21
C LEU A 124 3.17 -3.17 -3.34
N ALA A 125 2.13 -3.66 -2.66
CA ALA A 125 2.24 -4.76 -1.71
C ALA A 125 2.81 -6.05 -2.33
N GLY A 126 2.36 -6.40 -3.54
CA GLY A 126 2.84 -7.60 -4.25
C GLY A 126 4.30 -7.49 -4.71
N GLU A 127 4.66 -6.37 -5.32
CA GLU A 127 6.04 -6.07 -5.73
C GLU A 127 6.98 -6.04 -4.53
N TYR A 128 6.56 -5.38 -3.44
CA TYR A 128 7.31 -5.34 -2.20
C TYR A 128 7.54 -6.74 -1.61
N ALA A 129 6.50 -7.56 -1.56
CA ALA A 129 6.61 -8.93 -1.07
C ALA A 129 7.61 -9.75 -1.89
N ALA A 130 7.53 -9.70 -3.22
CA ALA A 130 8.44 -10.39 -4.12
C ALA A 130 9.90 -9.96 -3.91
N ASN A 131 10.16 -8.66 -3.78
CA ASN A 131 11.51 -8.10 -3.56
C ASN A 131 12.10 -8.47 -2.19
N ASN A 132 11.27 -8.84 -1.24
CA ASN A 132 11.70 -9.27 0.08
C ASN A 132 11.65 -10.81 0.26
N GLY A 133 11.50 -11.57 -0.83
CA GLY A 133 11.49 -13.04 -0.80
C GLY A 133 10.27 -13.64 -0.10
N LEU A 134 9.18 -12.87 0.02
CA LEU A 134 7.93 -13.34 0.58
C LEU A 134 7.08 -14.04 -0.50
N VAL A 135 6.32 -15.03 -0.10
CA VAL A 135 5.44 -15.83 -0.98
C VAL A 135 3.99 -15.41 -0.78
N ASN A 136 3.30 -15.04 -1.84
CA ASN A 136 1.88 -14.69 -1.75
C ASN A 136 1.06 -15.89 -1.27
N VAL A 137 0.09 -15.65 -0.39
CA VAL A 137 -0.81 -16.70 0.12
C VAL A 137 -1.57 -17.37 -1.01
N PHE A 138 -2.00 -16.61 -2.01
CA PHE A 138 -2.57 -17.07 -3.28
C PHE A 138 -2.34 -15.98 -4.35
N ASP A 139 -2.57 -16.32 -5.60
CA ASP A 139 -2.41 -15.37 -6.70
C ASP A 139 -3.35 -14.17 -6.54
N GLY A 140 -2.79 -12.95 -6.60
CA GLY A 140 -3.50 -11.70 -6.33
C GLY A 140 -3.74 -11.37 -4.85
N SER A 141 -3.19 -12.17 -3.91
CA SER A 141 -3.27 -11.86 -2.48
C SER A 141 -2.48 -10.59 -2.14
N LEU A 142 -3.05 -9.79 -1.25
CA LEU A 142 -2.33 -8.69 -0.59
C LEU A 142 -1.40 -9.19 0.53
N TYR A 143 -1.65 -10.41 1.01
CA TYR A 143 -0.94 -11.03 2.12
C TYR A 143 0.07 -12.04 1.63
N SER A 144 1.16 -12.18 2.37
CA SER A 144 2.26 -13.08 2.02
C SER A 144 2.67 -13.93 3.21
N THR A 145 3.48 -14.94 2.95
CA THR A 145 4.01 -15.86 3.94
C THR A 145 5.53 -15.97 3.79
N SER A 146 6.19 -16.44 4.85
CA SER A 146 7.63 -16.68 4.86
C SER A 146 7.98 -17.88 5.74
N ALA A 147 9.02 -18.63 5.38
CA ALA A 147 9.60 -19.67 6.22
C ALA A 147 10.42 -19.09 7.37
N VAL A 148 10.99 -17.90 7.17
CA VAL A 148 11.83 -17.15 8.14
C VAL A 148 11.08 -15.91 8.60
N GLU A 149 11.35 -15.46 9.82
CA GLU A 149 10.74 -14.24 10.37
C GLU A 149 11.10 -13.02 9.51
N PRO A 150 10.09 -12.36 8.89
CA PRO A 150 10.32 -11.11 8.17
C PRO A 150 10.59 -9.97 9.15
N LYS A 151 11.84 -9.50 9.21
CA LYS A 151 12.25 -8.43 10.11
C LYS A 151 12.35 -7.10 9.35
N GLU A 152 12.05 -6.01 10.06
CA GLU A 152 12.24 -4.62 9.58
C GLU A 152 11.47 -4.26 8.30
N LEU A 153 10.49 -5.06 7.90
CA LEU A 153 9.67 -4.81 6.72
C LEU A 153 8.61 -3.73 6.96
N MET A 154 8.07 -3.19 5.87
CA MET A 154 6.95 -2.25 5.91
C MET A 154 5.64 -3.03 6.05
N GLY A 155 5.28 -3.36 7.28
CA GLY A 155 4.11 -4.17 7.61
C GLY A 155 4.24 -4.86 8.96
N ARG A 156 3.43 -5.89 9.15
CA ARG A 156 3.40 -6.70 10.36
C ARG A 156 3.58 -8.17 10.02
N SER A 157 4.46 -8.84 10.75
CA SER A 157 4.59 -10.30 10.69
C SER A 157 4.00 -10.94 11.95
N VAL A 158 3.37 -12.10 11.78
CA VAL A 158 2.87 -12.95 12.87
C VAL A 158 3.28 -14.39 12.60
N MET A 159 3.68 -15.10 13.65
CA MET A 159 4.04 -16.51 13.56
C MET A 159 2.79 -17.38 13.57
N PHE A 160 2.74 -18.40 12.71
CA PHE A 160 1.71 -19.44 12.80
C PHE A 160 1.96 -20.31 14.02
N ILE A 161 0.97 -20.41 14.89
CA ILE A 161 1.03 -21.30 16.07
C ILE A 161 0.25 -22.59 15.87
N ALA A 162 -0.76 -22.58 14.98
CA ALA A 162 -1.54 -23.76 14.66
C ALA A 162 -2.29 -23.60 13.34
N LYS A 163 -2.60 -24.74 12.71
CA LYS A 163 -3.51 -24.85 11.58
C LYS A 163 -4.73 -25.64 12.01
N VAL A 164 -5.89 -25.02 11.97
CA VAL A 164 -7.17 -25.69 12.27
C VAL A 164 -8.03 -25.78 11.01
N THR A 165 -8.72 -26.90 10.86
CA THR A 165 -9.62 -27.13 9.72
C THR A 165 -10.99 -26.56 10.04
N PHE A 166 -11.57 -25.78 9.13
CA PHE A 166 -12.97 -25.37 9.24
C PHE A 166 -13.89 -26.61 9.16
N PRO A 167 -14.96 -26.68 9.92
CA PRO A 167 -15.84 -25.67 10.47
C PRO A 167 -15.50 -25.19 11.90
N GLY A 168 -16.11 -24.08 12.29
CA GLY A 168 -15.78 -23.19 13.42
C GLY A 168 -15.62 -23.84 14.80
N SER A 169 -16.23 -25.02 15.04
CA SER A 169 -16.11 -25.74 16.31
C SER A 169 -14.64 -26.15 16.64
N ALA A 170 -13.81 -26.39 15.63
CA ALA A 170 -12.40 -26.70 15.83
C ALA A 170 -11.61 -25.46 16.27
N VAL A 171 -11.97 -24.29 15.75
CA VAL A 171 -11.36 -23.00 16.14
C VAL A 171 -11.77 -22.64 17.57
N GLU A 172 -13.05 -22.76 17.90
CA GLU A 172 -13.57 -22.49 19.25
C GLU A 172 -12.90 -23.39 20.29
N LYS A 173 -12.75 -24.68 19.98
CA LYS A 173 -12.08 -25.64 20.85
C LYS A 173 -10.60 -25.26 21.04
N TYR A 174 -9.90 -24.92 19.96
CA TYR A 174 -8.50 -24.51 20.04
C TYR A 174 -8.32 -23.24 20.89
N VAL A 175 -9.16 -22.22 20.67
CA VAL A 175 -9.10 -20.97 21.44
C VAL A 175 -9.40 -21.19 22.91
N SER A 176 -10.38 -22.06 23.23
CA SER A 176 -10.74 -22.38 24.62
C SER A 176 -9.68 -23.19 25.35
N GLU A 177 -8.94 -24.06 24.65
CA GLU A 177 -7.87 -24.90 25.21
C GLU A 177 -6.52 -24.15 25.27
N SER A 178 -6.32 -23.14 24.42
CA SER A 178 -5.13 -22.29 24.43
C SER A 178 -5.28 -21.26 25.56
N THR A 179 -4.73 -21.55 26.72
CA THR A 179 -4.59 -20.55 27.80
C THR A 179 -3.59 -19.52 27.29
N ILE A 180 -4.10 -18.44 26.73
CA ILE A 180 -3.29 -17.25 26.43
C ILE A 180 -2.96 -16.65 27.79
N SER A 181 -1.78 -16.97 28.31
CA SER A 181 -1.21 -16.22 29.43
C SER A 181 -0.92 -14.81 28.91
N GLN A 182 -1.66 -13.85 29.44
CA GLN A 182 -1.42 -12.41 29.27
C GLN A 182 -0.09 -12.00 29.88
#